data_873f9ca9e7230e2b4c728371712a3d22
#
_entry.id   873f9ca9e7230e2b4c728371712a3d22
#
_cell.length_a   1.000
_cell.length_b   1.000
_cell.length_c   1.000
_cell.angle_alpha   90.00
_cell.angle_beta   90.00
_cell.angle_gamma   90.00
#
_symmetry.space_group_name_H-M   'P 1'
#
loop_
_entity.id
_entity.type
_entity.pdbx_description
1 polymer ?
#
loop_
_entity_poly.entity_id
_entity_poly.type
_entity_poly.pdbx_seq_one_letter_code
_entity_poly.pdbx_strand_id
1 'polypeptide(L)'
;MDEGALDPESVRRADTSAVDDLVTLLAYTRIRQEILEDGILDELESEGMQAHLLTPGVDRLIFLVGLSVGMGMMDKQKGQVTVRDAQILPQWLQAARPDQVRMLAEGWRISQRYVDLVHVPGIVVEANSALDQAYPVGARKAILEILSREAPRSEWWALDDLVALCWHKERHFQRPNADYDSWYIRGADDTYLRGEESWHAVDAALIRFILTAPLHWLGMVDLAPARDGRVL
;
A
#
# COMPACT_ATOMS: atom_id res chain seq x y z
N MET A 1 -25.73 -14.75 15.50
CA MET A 1 -25.71 -13.73 14.43
C MET A 1 -25.19 -14.43 13.21
N ASP A 2 -25.97 -14.45 12.15
CA ASP A 2 -25.64 -15.18 10.92
C ASP A 2 -24.42 -14.48 10.31
N GLU A 3 -23.26 -15.10 10.40
CA GLU A 3 -22.04 -14.65 9.76
C GLU A 3 -22.34 -14.57 8.26
N GLY A 4 -22.32 -13.37 7.68
CA GLY A 4 -22.61 -13.17 6.28
C GLY A 4 -21.80 -14.17 5.46
N ALA A 5 -22.48 -15.18 4.92
CA ALA A 5 -21.81 -16.30 4.27
C ALA A 5 -21.00 -15.73 3.10
N LEU A 6 -19.68 -16.00 3.13
CA LEU A 6 -18.76 -15.67 2.04
C LEU A 6 -19.27 -16.27 0.72
N ASP A 7 -19.06 -15.54 -0.36
CA ASP A 7 -19.11 -16.09 -1.69
C ASP A 7 -17.73 -16.68 -2.05
N PRO A 8 -17.57 -18.02 -2.03
CA PRO A 8 -16.28 -18.64 -2.25
C PRO A 8 -15.67 -18.32 -3.63
N GLU A 9 -16.51 -18.02 -4.63
CA GLU A 9 -16.07 -17.72 -6.01
C GLU A 9 -15.51 -16.31 -6.13
N SER A 10 -15.81 -15.43 -5.18
CA SER A 10 -15.34 -14.05 -5.17
C SER A 10 -14.11 -13.82 -4.29
N VAL A 11 -13.58 -14.84 -3.64
CA VAL A 11 -12.38 -14.75 -2.81
C VAL A 11 -11.16 -14.44 -3.68
N ARG A 12 -10.53 -13.30 -3.41
CA ARG A 12 -9.23 -12.95 -3.98
C ARG A 12 -8.13 -13.47 -3.06
N ARG A 13 -7.51 -14.56 -3.48
CA ARG A 13 -6.40 -15.14 -2.73
C ARG A 13 -5.16 -14.27 -2.85
N ALA A 14 -4.51 -14.05 -1.73
CA ALA A 14 -3.17 -13.48 -1.71
C ALA A 14 -2.18 -14.49 -2.31
N ASP A 15 -1.23 -13.99 -3.08
CA ASP A 15 -0.24 -14.81 -3.76
C ASP A 15 1.16 -14.16 -3.71
N THR A 16 2.11 -14.71 -4.43
CA THR A 16 3.48 -14.18 -4.50
C THR A 16 3.78 -13.47 -5.81
N SER A 17 2.77 -13.11 -6.60
CA SER A 17 2.93 -12.47 -7.92
C SER A 17 3.66 -11.13 -7.85
N ALA A 18 3.66 -10.45 -6.69
CA ALA A 18 4.45 -9.24 -6.50
C ALA A 18 5.95 -9.44 -6.75
N VAL A 19 6.47 -10.64 -6.51
CA VAL A 19 7.87 -10.96 -6.80
C VAL A 19 8.12 -11.02 -8.31
N ASP A 20 7.23 -11.70 -9.04
CA ASP A 20 7.36 -11.85 -10.50
C ASP A 20 7.13 -10.52 -11.21
N ASP A 21 6.13 -9.77 -10.76
CA ASP A 21 5.83 -8.43 -11.27
C ASP A 21 6.98 -7.45 -11.00
N LEU A 22 7.63 -7.55 -9.84
CA LEU A 22 8.81 -6.73 -9.55
C LEU A 22 10.00 -7.11 -10.43
N VAL A 23 10.26 -8.39 -10.67
CA VAL A 23 11.30 -8.83 -11.62
C VAL A 23 11.01 -8.30 -13.02
N THR A 24 9.76 -8.37 -13.45
CA THR A 24 9.31 -7.84 -14.76
C THR A 24 9.52 -6.33 -14.83
N LEU A 25 9.11 -5.59 -13.80
CA LEU A 25 9.32 -4.13 -13.69
C LEU A 25 10.82 -3.77 -13.80
N LEU A 26 11.67 -4.44 -13.04
CA LEU A 26 13.12 -4.20 -13.04
C LEU A 26 13.73 -4.48 -14.42
N ALA A 27 13.35 -5.59 -15.05
CA ALA A 27 13.83 -5.94 -16.39
C ALA A 27 13.35 -4.94 -17.44
N TYR A 28 12.08 -4.59 -17.44
CA TYR A 28 11.48 -3.63 -18.35
C TYR A 28 12.14 -2.25 -18.23
N THR A 29 12.27 -1.73 -17.00
CA THR A 29 12.95 -0.46 -16.75
C THR A 29 14.41 -0.47 -17.21
N ARG A 30 15.14 -1.58 -16.99
CA ARG A 30 16.53 -1.71 -17.42
C ARG A 30 16.69 -1.69 -18.95
N ILE A 31 15.73 -2.25 -19.68
CA ILE A 31 15.74 -2.29 -21.14
C ILE A 31 15.33 -0.94 -21.73
N ARG A 32 14.34 -0.29 -21.13
CA ARG A 32 13.69 0.90 -21.69
C ARG A 32 14.19 2.22 -21.11
N GLN A 33 14.75 2.23 -19.91
CA GLN A 33 15.14 3.45 -19.17
C GLN A 33 14.00 4.49 -19.09
N GLU A 34 12.86 4.05 -18.64
CA GLU A 34 11.63 4.83 -18.70
C GLU A 34 11.62 6.07 -17.80
N ILE A 35 10.92 7.09 -18.27
CA ILE A 35 10.71 8.34 -17.56
C ILE A 35 9.42 8.23 -16.77
N LEU A 36 9.51 8.42 -15.45
CA LEU A 36 8.36 8.57 -14.56
C LEU A 36 8.29 10.04 -14.13
N GLU A 37 7.28 10.77 -14.57
CA GLU A 37 7.02 12.13 -14.10
C GLU A 37 6.21 12.09 -12.80
N ASP A 38 6.69 12.78 -11.75
CA ASP A 38 6.05 12.93 -10.43
C ASP A 38 5.48 11.65 -9.79
N GLY A 39 6.04 10.49 -10.15
CA GLY A 39 5.58 9.19 -9.65
C GLY A 39 4.41 8.59 -10.43
N ILE A 40 3.96 9.26 -11.47
CA ILE A 40 2.95 8.79 -12.40
C ILE A 40 3.67 8.27 -13.64
N LEU A 41 3.35 7.05 -14.08
CA LEU A 41 3.75 6.54 -15.39
C LEU A 41 2.94 7.29 -16.46
N ASP A 42 3.58 7.65 -17.57
CA ASP A 42 2.84 8.07 -18.76
C ASP A 42 1.82 6.97 -19.13
N GLU A 43 0.62 7.36 -19.56
CA GLU A 43 -0.47 6.41 -19.84
C GLU A 43 -0.03 5.31 -20.83
N LEU A 44 0.68 5.67 -21.89
CA LEU A 44 1.16 4.73 -22.90
C LEU A 44 2.21 3.76 -22.33
N GLU A 45 3.12 4.26 -21.52
CA GLU A 45 4.15 3.47 -20.86
C GLU A 45 3.54 2.58 -19.76
N SER A 46 2.56 3.09 -19.05
CA SER A 46 1.78 2.33 -18.05
C SER A 46 1.07 1.14 -18.68
N GLU A 47 0.38 1.33 -19.82
CA GLU A 47 -0.30 0.24 -20.53
C GLU A 47 0.68 -0.81 -21.06
N GLY A 48 1.79 -0.37 -21.64
CA GLY A 48 2.84 -1.26 -22.15
C GLY A 48 3.46 -2.11 -21.05
N MET A 49 3.73 -1.51 -19.88
CA MET A 49 4.26 -2.23 -18.72
C MET A 49 3.22 -3.20 -18.15
N GLN A 50 1.98 -2.76 -17.99
CA GLN A 50 0.92 -3.59 -17.40
C GLN A 50 0.63 -4.86 -18.19
N ALA A 51 0.79 -4.84 -19.50
CA ALA A 51 0.61 -6.03 -20.34
C ALA A 51 1.59 -7.19 -20.01
N HIS A 52 2.67 -6.89 -19.31
CA HIS A 52 3.68 -7.88 -18.91
C HIS A 52 3.55 -8.34 -17.45
N LEU A 53 2.68 -7.71 -16.66
CA LEU A 53 2.46 -8.07 -15.27
C LEU A 53 1.52 -9.29 -15.14
N LEU A 54 1.76 -10.13 -14.16
CA LEU A 54 0.83 -11.21 -13.77
C LEU A 54 -0.45 -10.64 -13.17
N THR A 55 -0.31 -9.56 -12.41
CA THR A 55 -1.44 -8.86 -11.81
C THR A 55 -1.40 -7.39 -12.22
N PRO A 56 -2.02 -7.03 -13.36
CA PRO A 56 -2.07 -5.66 -13.84
C PRO A 56 -2.80 -4.73 -12.87
N GLY A 57 -2.36 -3.47 -12.80
CA GLY A 57 -2.99 -2.43 -12.00
C GLY A 57 -2.04 -1.26 -11.78
N VAL A 58 -2.51 -0.03 -12.09
CA VAL A 58 -1.69 1.18 -11.98
C VAL A 58 -1.23 1.41 -10.54
N ASP A 59 -2.13 1.33 -9.58
CA ASP A 59 -1.79 1.54 -8.15
C ASP A 59 -0.78 0.51 -7.65
N ARG A 60 -0.93 -0.75 -8.09
CA ARG A 60 0.02 -1.81 -7.75
C ARG A 60 1.38 -1.56 -8.40
N LEU A 61 1.43 -1.08 -9.64
CA LEU A 61 2.67 -0.71 -10.30
C LEU A 61 3.37 0.44 -9.59
N ILE A 62 2.64 1.49 -9.22
CA ILE A 62 3.15 2.62 -8.42
C ILE A 62 3.71 2.11 -7.09
N PHE A 63 3.01 1.19 -6.43
CA PHE A 63 3.49 0.54 -5.20
C PHE A 63 4.82 -0.18 -5.42
N LEU A 64 4.94 -1.01 -6.46
CA LEU A 64 6.17 -1.78 -6.76
C LEU A 64 7.34 -0.85 -7.09
N VAL A 65 7.10 0.25 -7.83
CA VAL A 65 8.11 1.29 -8.09
C VAL A 65 8.56 1.93 -6.78
N GLY A 66 7.61 2.42 -5.96
CA GLY A 66 7.90 3.05 -4.68
C GLY A 66 8.67 2.13 -3.72
N LEU A 67 8.29 0.85 -3.69
CA LEU A 67 8.96 -0.19 -2.90
C LEU A 67 10.39 -0.41 -3.39
N SER A 68 10.59 -0.55 -4.71
CA SER A 68 11.91 -0.74 -5.32
C SER A 68 12.86 0.42 -5.06
N VAL A 69 12.36 1.65 -5.14
CA VAL A 69 13.11 2.86 -4.78
C VAL A 69 13.42 2.89 -3.28
N GLY A 70 12.45 2.54 -2.45
CA GLY A 70 12.62 2.46 -0.99
C GLY A 70 13.68 1.45 -0.56
N MET A 71 13.74 0.30 -1.24
CA MET A 71 14.72 -0.76 -1.00
C MET A 71 16.08 -0.48 -1.67
N GLY A 72 16.21 0.57 -2.48
CA GLY A 72 17.43 0.91 -3.20
C GLY A 72 17.73 0.01 -4.40
N MET A 73 16.74 -0.73 -4.92
CA MET A 73 16.84 -1.50 -6.16
C MET A 73 16.71 -0.59 -7.39
N MET A 74 16.00 0.50 -7.25
CA MET A 74 15.84 1.55 -8.26
C MET A 74 16.22 2.90 -7.69
N ASP A 75 16.56 3.84 -8.56
CA ASP A 75 16.75 5.25 -8.24
C ASP A 75 15.78 6.10 -9.06
N LYS A 76 15.25 7.16 -8.45
CA LYS A 76 14.38 8.12 -9.10
C LYS A 76 15.04 9.49 -9.02
N GLN A 77 15.49 10.00 -10.17
CA GLN A 77 16.11 11.32 -10.28
C GLN A 77 15.53 12.08 -11.46
N LYS A 78 15.06 13.30 -11.22
CA LYS A 78 14.56 14.20 -12.29
C LYS A 78 13.50 13.56 -13.20
N GLY A 79 12.59 12.79 -12.61
CA GLY A 79 11.55 12.09 -13.36
C GLY A 79 11.98 10.78 -14.04
N GLN A 80 13.28 10.45 -14.02
CA GLN A 80 13.78 9.17 -14.55
C GLN A 80 13.90 8.13 -13.45
N VAL A 81 13.52 6.90 -13.79
CA VAL A 81 13.73 5.72 -12.93
C VAL A 81 14.76 4.81 -13.60
N THR A 82 15.77 4.44 -12.84
CA THR A 82 16.83 3.55 -13.28
C THR A 82 17.04 2.41 -12.31
N VAL A 83 17.35 1.24 -12.83
CA VAL A 83 17.72 0.09 -12.00
C VAL A 83 19.14 0.29 -11.47
N ARG A 84 19.33 0.14 -10.17
CA ARG A 84 20.63 0.25 -9.53
C ARG A 84 21.34 -1.09 -9.50
N ASP A 85 22.61 -1.08 -9.82
CA ASP A 85 23.51 -2.24 -9.59
C ASP A 85 23.97 -2.28 -8.12
N ALA A 86 23.01 -2.16 -7.19
CA ALA A 86 23.27 -2.23 -5.77
C ALA A 86 23.24 -3.68 -5.28
N GLN A 87 24.04 -3.98 -4.25
CA GLN A 87 24.19 -5.34 -3.70
C GLN A 87 22.85 -5.98 -3.30
N ILE A 88 21.86 -5.19 -2.93
CA ILE A 88 20.53 -5.68 -2.53
C ILE A 88 19.82 -6.41 -3.67
N LEU A 89 19.96 -5.94 -4.92
CA LEU A 89 19.25 -6.53 -6.05
C LEU A 89 19.68 -7.98 -6.36
N PRO A 90 20.98 -8.30 -6.58
CA PRO A 90 21.40 -9.69 -6.78
C PRO A 90 21.14 -10.56 -5.56
N GLN A 91 21.24 -10.03 -4.35
CA GLN A 91 20.93 -10.75 -3.12
C GLN A 91 19.44 -11.14 -3.06
N TRP A 92 18.54 -10.22 -3.43
CA TRP A 92 17.11 -10.49 -3.48
C TRP A 92 16.75 -11.46 -4.61
N LEU A 93 17.32 -11.30 -5.81
CA LEU A 93 17.05 -12.17 -6.95
C LEU A 93 17.47 -13.63 -6.71
N GLN A 94 18.53 -13.85 -5.91
CA GLN A 94 19.04 -15.18 -5.58
C GLN A 94 18.36 -15.82 -4.36
N ALA A 95 17.56 -15.07 -3.62
CA ALA A 95 16.86 -15.56 -2.46
C ALA A 95 15.74 -16.55 -2.84
N ALA A 96 15.41 -17.47 -1.93
CA ALA A 96 14.23 -18.33 -2.10
C ALA A 96 12.94 -17.50 -2.08
N ARG A 97 11.89 -17.96 -2.77
CA ARG A 97 10.62 -17.24 -2.90
C ARG A 97 10.06 -16.70 -1.56
N PRO A 98 9.98 -17.49 -0.49
CA PRO A 98 9.50 -16.97 0.81
C PRO A 98 10.36 -15.83 1.35
N ASP A 99 11.68 -15.88 1.13
CA ASP A 99 12.59 -14.83 1.56
C ASP A 99 12.45 -13.57 0.70
N GLN A 100 12.22 -13.73 -0.60
CA GLN A 100 11.92 -12.61 -1.50
C GLN A 100 10.67 -11.86 -1.02
N VAL A 101 9.58 -12.57 -0.74
CA VAL A 101 8.33 -11.97 -0.20
C VAL A 101 8.59 -11.28 1.13
N ARG A 102 9.30 -11.95 2.05
CA ARG A 102 9.63 -11.37 3.36
C ARG A 102 10.46 -10.09 3.23
N MET A 103 11.43 -10.04 2.32
CA MET A 103 12.24 -8.85 2.06
C MET A 103 11.39 -7.71 1.50
N LEU A 104 10.42 -7.99 0.61
CA LEU A 104 9.49 -6.97 0.10
C LEU A 104 8.59 -6.43 1.22
N ALA A 105 8.03 -7.31 2.03
CA ALA A 105 7.18 -6.94 3.15
C ALA A 105 7.93 -6.08 4.18
N GLU A 106 9.15 -6.46 4.51
CA GLU A 106 10.00 -5.69 5.42
C GLU A 106 10.40 -4.36 4.78
N GLY A 107 10.77 -4.35 3.50
CA GLY A 107 11.07 -3.13 2.74
C GLY A 107 9.92 -2.13 2.78
N TRP A 108 8.67 -2.60 2.58
CA TRP A 108 7.48 -1.75 2.74
C TRP A 108 7.32 -1.28 4.19
N ARG A 109 7.38 -2.20 5.14
CA ARG A 109 7.15 -1.92 6.56
C ARG A 109 8.02 -0.78 7.09
N ILE A 110 9.30 -0.73 6.67
CA ILE A 110 10.27 0.28 7.14
C ILE A 110 10.44 1.47 6.19
N SER A 111 9.83 1.45 5.00
CA SER A 111 10.02 2.50 4.01
C SER A 111 9.43 3.83 4.49
N GLN A 112 10.26 4.87 4.52
CA GLN A 112 9.83 6.26 4.70
C GLN A 112 9.52 6.96 3.37
N ARG A 113 9.90 6.35 2.23
CA ARG A 113 9.73 6.95 0.90
C ARG A 113 8.38 6.65 0.27
N TYR A 114 7.77 5.53 0.62
CA TYR A 114 6.42 5.22 0.20
C TYR A 114 5.45 5.64 1.32
N VAL A 115 4.63 6.62 1.05
CA VAL A 115 3.65 7.17 1.99
C VAL A 115 2.28 6.66 1.58
N ASP A 116 1.75 5.65 2.27
CA ASP A 116 0.49 4.99 1.90
C ASP A 116 -0.67 5.97 1.78
N LEU A 117 -0.72 6.99 2.61
CA LEU A 117 -1.80 7.98 2.66
C LEU A 117 -1.98 8.74 1.33
N VAL A 118 -0.90 9.03 0.60
CA VAL A 118 -0.99 9.75 -0.69
C VAL A 118 -1.55 8.88 -1.81
N HIS A 119 -1.67 7.58 -1.58
CA HIS A 119 -2.20 6.61 -2.54
C HIS A 119 -3.62 6.14 -2.18
N VAL A 120 -4.20 6.68 -1.11
CA VAL A 120 -5.58 6.35 -0.72
C VAL A 120 -6.56 6.97 -1.73
N PRO A 121 -7.42 6.18 -2.39
CA PRO A 121 -8.38 6.70 -3.35
C PRO A 121 -9.30 7.76 -2.75
N GLY A 122 -9.55 8.84 -3.49
CA GLY A 122 -10.45 9.92 -3.05
C GLY A 122 -9.83 10.90 -2.05
N ILE A 123 -8.54 10.77 -1.76
CA ILE A 123 -7.78 11.71 -0.92
C ILE A 123 -6.73 12.41 -1.76
N VAL A 124 -6.64 13.72 -1.61
CA VAL A 124 -5.57 14.54 -2.18
C VAL A 124 -4.79 15.19 -1.04
N VAL A 125 -3.50 14.91 -0.98
CA VAL A 125 -2.59 15.49 0.01
C VAL A 125 -1.79 16.58 -0.65
N GLU A 126 -1.85 17.81 -0.10
CA GLU A 126 -1.10 18.94 -0.66
C GLU A 126 0.40 18.82 -0.37
N ALA A 127 1.23 19.24 -1.33
CA ALA A 127 2.69 19.16 -1.25
C ALA A 127 3.31 19.92 -0.07
N ASN A 128 2.63 20.96 0.42
CA ASN A 128 3.09 21.77 1.56
C ASN A 128 2.46 21.33 2.91
N SER A 129 1.80 20.19 2.92
CA SER A 129 1.26 19.64 4.16
C SER A 129 2.38 19.16 5.07
N ALA A 130 2.11 19.08 6.38
CA ALA A 130 3.02 18.47 7.36
C ALA A 130 3.28 16.97 7.11
N LEU A 131 2.98 16.47 5.91
CA LEU A 131 3.21 15.10 5.49
C LEU A 131 4.69 14.72 5.48
N ASP A 132 5.61 15.70 5.39
CA ASP A 132 7.04 15.48 5.64
C ASP A 132 7.29 14.98 7.08
N GLN A 133 6.31 15.14 7.97
CA GLN A 133 6.28 14.59 9.32
C GLN A 133 5.37 13.36 9.45
N ALA A 134 4.62 12.99 8.39
CA ALA A 134 3.79 11.80 8.44
C ALA A 134 4.67 10.57 8.64
N TYR A 135 4.38 9.83 9.69
CA TYR A 135 5.08 8.62 10.06
C TYR A 135 4.46 7.40 9.34
N PRO A 136 4.74 7.16 8.04
CA PRO A 136 4.18 5.98 7.37
C PRO A 136 4.59 4.70 8.09
N VAL A 137 5.80 4.67 8.63
CA VAL A 137 6.33 3.55 9.43
C VAL A 137 5.56 3.39 10.74
N GLY A 138 5.23 4.49 11.41
CA GLY A 138 4.44 4.46 12.65
C GLY A 138 3.02 3.97 12.43
N ALA A 139 2.35 4.47 11.39
CA ALA A 139 1.01 4.04 11.00
C ALA A 139 0.96 2.55 10.66
N ARG A 140 1.89 2.06 9.81
CA ARG A 140 2.01 0.64 9.47
C ARG A 140 2.26 -0.21 10.71
N LYS A 141 3.19 0.22 11.58
CA LYS A 141 3.50 -0.49 12.82
C LYS A 141 2.25 -0.66 13.69
N ALA A 142 1.51 0.42 13.93
CA ALA A 142 0.31 0.38 14.76
C ALA A 142 -0.76 -0.57 14.19
N ILE A 143 -1.04 -0.48 12.88
CA ILE A 143 -1.99 -1.37 12.21
C ILE A 143 -1.54 -2.83 12.29
N LEU A 144 -0.27 -3.13 11.99
CA LEU A 144 0.28 -4.48 12.05
C LEU A 144 0.28 -5.04 13.47
N GLU A 145 0.53 -4.22 14.49
CA GLU A 145 0.44 -4.64 15.90
C GLU A 145 -0.99 -4.97 16.32
N ILE A 146 -1.99 -4.20 15.88
CA ILE A 146 -3.40 -4.50 16.12
C ILE A 146 -3.76 -5.82 15.42
N LEU A 147 -3.42 -5.98 14.15
CA LEU A 147 -3.65 -7.23 13.42
C LEU A 147 -3.00 -8.43 14.12
N SER A 148 -1.76 -8.30 14.54
CA SER A 148 -1.01 -9.38 15.21
C SER A 148 -1.62 -9.81 16.54
N ARG A 149 -2.26 -8.89 17.28
CA ARG A 149 -2.87 -9.16 18.58
C ARG A 149 -4.31 -9.62 18.51
N GLU A 150 -5.09 -9.07 17.58
CA GLU A 150 -6.54 -9.13 17.60
C GLU A 150 -7.13 -9.93 16.43
N ALA A 151 -6.38 -10.07 15.31
CA ALA A 151 -6.90 -10.78 14.16
C ALA A 151 -7.11 -12.27 14.49
N PRO A 152 -8.29 -12.81 14.22
CA PRO A 152 -8.55 -14.23 14.39
C PRO A 152 -7.64 -15.04 13.45
N ARG A 153 -7.13 -16.15 13.95
CA ARG A 153 -6.34 -17.06 13.11
C ARG A 153 -7.28 -18.00 12.35
N SER A 154 -7.14 -18.02 11.03
CA SER A 154 -7.91 -18.92 10.16
C SER A 154 -9.40 -18.61 10.06
N GLU A 155 -9.83 -17.41 10.40
CA GLU A 155 -11.22 -16.96 10.27
C GLU A 155 -11.24 -15.64 9.47
N TRP A 156 -12.36 -15.38 8.82
CA TRP A 156 -12.58 -14.11 8.15
C TRP A 156 -12.96 -13.03 9.17
N TRP A 157 -12.43 -11.86 8.98
CA TRP A 157 -12.69 -10.72 9.84
C TRP A 157 -13.23 -9.55 9.04
N ALA A 158 -14.35 -9.01 9.45
CA ALA A 158 -14.92 -7.86 8.76
C ALA A 158 -13.96 -6.64 8.87
N LEU A 159 -13.64 -6.06 7.74
CA LEU A 159 -12.74 -4.90 7.67
C LEU A 159 -13.26 -3.72 8.50
N ASP A 160 -14.58 -3.56 8.56
CA ASP A 160 -15.22 -2.53 9.39
C ASP A 160 -15.03 -2.77 10.89
N ASP A 161 -14.97 -4.02 11.35
CA ASP A 161 -14.68 -4.34 12.75
C ASP A 161 -13.23 -3.98 13.11
N LEU A 162 -12.28 -4.22 12.20
CA LEU A 162 -10.90 -3.77 12.38
C LEU A 162 -10.82 -2.24 12.44
N VAL A 163 -11.52 -1.54 11.56
CA VAL A 163 -11.58 -0.07 11.56
C VAL A 163 -12.15 0.45 12.88
N ALA A 164 -13.26 -0.14 13.34
CA ALA A 164 -13.87 0.21 14.63
C ALA A 164 -12.90 -0.06 15.81
N LEU A 165 -12.18 -1.16 15.76
CA LEU A 165 -11.17 -1.49 16.78
C LEU A 165 -10.04 -0.47 16.80
N CYS A 166 -9.52 -0.06 15.65
CA CYS A 166 -8.50 1.00 15.56
C CYS A 166 -9.02 2.32 16.11
N TRP A 167 -10.25 2.70 15.80
CA TRP A 167 -10.89 3.89 16.38
C TRP A 167 -10.88 3.86 17.91
N HIS A 168 -11.21 2.73 18.50
CA HIS A 168 -11.32 2.61 19.96
C HIS A 168 -9.98 2.49 20.67
N LYS A 169 -9.01 1.79 20.07
CA LYS A 169 -7.74 1.48 20.75
C LYS A 169 -6.61 2.44 20.39
N GLU A 170 -6.53 2.89 19.15
CA GLU A 170 -5.36 3.60 18.61
C GLU A 170 -5.78 4.68 17.61
N ARG A 171 -6.83 5.46 17.90
CA ARG A 171 -7.38 6.46 16.95
C ARG A 171 -6.36 7.46 16.42
N HIS A 172 -5.30 7.74 17.17
CA HIS A 172 -4.25 8.68 16.78
C HIS A 172 -3.00 8.00 16.19
N PHE A 173 -3.15 6.78 15.68
CA PHE A 173 -2.04 5.93 15.25
C PHE A 173 -1.10 6.56 14.21
N GLN A 174 -1.60 7.45 13.35
CA GLN A 174 -0.81 8.16 12.36
C GLN A 174 -0.66 9.67 12.65
N ARG A 175 -1.36 10.20 13.65
CA ARG A 175 -1.38 11.63 13.99
C ARG A 175 -0.88 11.85 15.42
N PRO A 176 0.44 11.84 15.63
CA PRO A 176 0.99 12.12 16.95
C PRO A 176 0.43 13.44 17.47
N ASN A 177 0.09 13.48 18.76
CA ASN A 177 -0.54 14.65 19.41
C ASN A 177 -1.97 14.97 18.94
N ALA A 178 -2.65 14.05 18.26
CA ALA A 178 -4.02 14.25 17.77
C ALA A 178 -4.19 15.49 16.89
N ASP A 179 -3.19 15.82 16.10
CA ASP A 179 -3.24 16.96 15.19
C ASP A 179 -3.99 16.59 13.91
N TYR A 180 -5.24 17.01 13.80
CA TYR A 180 -6.11 16.78 12.65
C TYR A 180 -6.19 17.98 11.71
N ASP A 181 -5.49 19.08 12.00
CA ASP A 181 -5.67 20.36 11.29
C ASP A 181 -4.44 20.75 10.46
N SER A 182 -3.23 20.30 10.84
CA SER A 182 -1.98 20.68 10.14
C SER A 182 -1.74 19.94 8.82
N TRP A 183 -2.48 18.87 8.57
CA TRP A 183 -2.40 18.11 7.32
C TRP A 183 -3.39 18.68 6.31
N TYR A 184 -2.88 19.28 5.26
CA TYR A 184 -3.71 19.86 4.20
C TYR A 184 -4.20 18.72 3.27
N ILE A 185 -5.25 18.01 3.73
CA ILE A 185 -5.87 16.90 3.02
C ILE A 185 -7.22 17.37 2.47
N ARG A 186 -7.49 17.07 1.20
CA ARG A 186 -8.79 17.31 0.55
C ARG A 186 -9.43 15.99 0.15
N GLY A 187 -10.75 15.96 0.21
CA GLY A 187 -11.55 14.90 -0.37
C GLY A 187 -11.68 15.03 -1.88
N ALA A 188 -12.36 14.05 -2.51
CA ALA A 188 -12.62 14.05 -3.94
C ALA A 188 -13.49 15.24 -4.42
N ASP A 189 -14.24 15.85 -3.52
CA ASP A 189 -15.06 17.05 -3.74
C ASP A 189 -14.30 18.36 -3.50
N ASP A 190 -12.98 18.29 -3.34
CA ASP A 190 -12.07 19.41 -3.07
C ASP A 190 -12.30 20.10 -1.70
N THR A 191 -13.08 19.51 -0.80
CA THR A 191 -13.26 20.02 0.56
C THR A 191 -12.12 19.59 1.48
N TYR A 192 -11.69 20.49 2.38
CA TYR A 192 -10.67 20.14 3.38
C TYR A 192 -11.21 19.19 4.44
N LEU A 193 -10.50 18.10 4.64
CA LEU A 193 -10.76 17.09 5.67
C LEU A 193 -9.98 17.45 6.93
N ARG A 194 -10.63 18.14 7.86
CA ARG A 194 -10.04 18.63 9.12
C ARG A 194 -10.82 18.11 10.31
N GLY A 195 -10.25 18.30 11.50
CA GLY A 195 -10.87 17.89 12.74
C GLY A 195 -10.97 16.37 12.91
N GLU A 196 -11.34 15.93 14.11
CA GLU A 196 -11.52 14.50 14.42
C GLU A 196 -12.65 13.86 13.60
N GLU A 197 -13.62 14.63 13.14
CA GLU A 197 -14.70 14.22 12.25
C GLU A 197 -14.18 13.70 10.89
N SER A 198 -13.00 14.12 10.46
CA SER A 198 -12.37 13.64 9.23
C SER A 198 -11.77 12.24 9.35
N TRP A 199 -11.71 11.66 10.56
CA TRP A 199 -11.03 10.40 10.83
C TRP A 199 -11.52 9.26 9.91
N HIS A 200 -12.83 9.13 9.71
CA HIS A 200 -13.37 8.09 8.85
C HIS A 200 -13.00 8.27 7.37
N ALA A 201 -12.91 9.53 6.92
CA ALA A 201 -12.55 9.83 5.54
C ALA A 201 -11.05 9.67 5.27
N VAL A 202 -10.20 9.84 6.28
CA VAL A 202 -8.73 9.82 6.14
C VAL A 202 -8.11 8.59 6.79
N ASP A 203 -8.26 8.44 8.10
CA ASP A 203 -7.55 7.41 8.87
C ASP A 203 -8.15 6.02 8.64
N ALA A 204 -9.48 5.90 8.65
CA ALA A 204 -10.15 4.64 8.31
C ALA A 204 -9.92 4.25 6.84
N ALA A 205 -9.89 5.22 5.92
CA ALA A 205 -9.58 4.96 4.52
C ALA A 205 -8.14 4.45 4.34
N LEU A 206 -7.18 4.99 5.10
CA LEU A 206 -5.81 4.47 5.12
C LEU A 206 -5.74 3.02 5.63
N ILE A 207 -6.46 2.69 6.71
CA ILE A 207 -6.52 1.31 7.23
C ILE A 207 -7.03 0.38 6.14
N ARG A 208 -8.15 0.72 5.50
CA ARG A 208 -8.72 -0.06 4.41
C ARG A 208 -7.74 -0.22 3.24
N PHE A 209 -7.09 0.87 2.83
CA PHE A 209 -6.10 0.84 1.76
C PHE A 209 -4.95 -0.10 2.10
N ILE A 210 -4.37 -0.02 3.30
CA ILE A 210 -3.24 -0.88 3.71
C ILE A 210 -3.63 -2.36 3.64
N LEU A 211 -4.84 -2.72 4.06
CA LEU A 211 -5.31 -4.11 4.04
C LEU A 211 -5.60 -4.59 2.62
N THR A 212 -6.35 -3.80 1.84
CA THR A 212 -6.86 -4.23 0.53
C THR A 212 -5.86 -4.04 -0.61
N ALA A 213 -4.77 -3.31 -0.38
CA ALA A 213 -3.73 -3.01 -1.34
C ALA A 213 -2.36 -3.54 -0.87
N PRO A 214 -1.52 -2.84 -0.11
CA PRO A 214 -0.18 -3.32 0.23
C PRO A 214 -0.12 -4.71 0.83
N LEU A 215 -0.94 -5.02 1.84
CA LEU A 215 -0.90 -6.34 2.50
C LEU A 215 -1.42 -7.46 1.59
N HIS A 216 -2.45 -7.20 0.81
CA HIS A 216 -2.93 -8.16 -0.19
C HIS A 216 -1.90 -8.37 -1.30
N TRP A 217 -1.34 -7.29 -1.85
CA TRP A 217 -0.33 -7.38 -2.91
C TRP A 217 0.95 -8.09 -2.47
N LEU A 218 1.30 -7.98 -1.20
CA LEU A 218 2.46 -8.67 -0.60
C LEU A 218 2.16 -10.12 -0.17
N GLY A 219 0.97 -10.64 -0.47
CA GLY A 219 0.64 -12.03 -0.18
C GLY A 219 0.30 -12.31 1.28
N MET A 220 -0.09 -11.29 2.06
CA MET A 220 -0.30 -11.43 3.51
C MET A 220 -1.75 -11.62 3.90
N VAL A 221 -2.70 -11.11 3.13
CA VAL A 221 -4.13 -11.19 3.43
C VAL A 221 -4.93 -11.58 2.20
N ASP A 222 -5.84 -12.53 2.36
CA ASP A 222 -6.89 -12.83 1.41
C ASP A 222 -8.00 -11.78 1.56
N LEU A 223 -8.73 -11.51 0.49
CA LEU A 223 -9.86 -10.59 0.49
C LEU A 223 -11.10 -11.27 -0.06
N ALA A 224 -12.23 -11.02 0.56
CA ALA A 224 -13.51 -11.49 0.05
C ALA A 224 -14.60 -10.42 0.23
N PRO A 225 -15.51 -10.22 -0.74
CA PRO A 225 -16.74 -9.50 -0.48
C PRO A 225 -17.66 -10.39 0.36
N ALA A 226 -18.25 -9.82 1.40
CA ALA A 226 -19.38 -10.45 2.08
C ALA A 226 -20.62 -10.36 1.18
N ARG A 227 -21.60 -11.28 1.38
CA ARG A 227 -22.86 -11.26 0.60
C ARG A 227 -23.66 -9.96 0.76
N ASP A 228 -23.43 -9.23 1.83
CA ASP A 228 -24.02 -7.92 2.10
C ASP A 228 -23.20 -6.75 1.51
N GLY A 229 -22.17 -7.02 0.70
CA GLY A 229 -21.32 -6.03 0.05
C GLY A 229 -20.20 -5.46 0.92
N ARG A 230 -20.04 -5.91 2.16
CA ARG A 230 -18.89 -5.56 3.01
C ARG A 230 -17.64 -6.31 2.54
N VAL A 231 -16.46 -5.78 2.82
CA VAL A 231 -15.18 -6.47 2.61
C VAL A 231 -14.77 -7.19 3.89
N LEU A 232 -14.37 -8.44 3.76
CA LEU A 232 -13.87 -9.29 4.82
C LEU A 232 -12.38 -9.49 4.69
#